data_87c8b6a11bdfd495600a00f23a4573ff
#
_entry.id   87c8b6a11bdfd495600a00f23a4573ff
#
_cell.length_a   1.000
_cell.length_b   1.000
_cell.length_c   1.000
_cell.angle_alpha   90.00
_cell.angle_beta   90.00
_cell.angle_gamma   90.00
#
_symmetry.space_group_name_H-M   'P 1'
#
loop_
_entity.id
_entity.type
_entity.pdbx_description
1 polymer ?
#
loop_
_entity_poly.entity_id
_entity_poly.type
_entity_poly.pdbx_seq_one_letter_code
_entity_poly.pdbx_strand_id
1 'polypeptide(L)'
;MERALGEVDHVVGYAPYVHRVPQRAGLTRHASGNGVEIDRARAALDLARSGERVAVVSGGDAGVFGMATAVLEAAEDPAYDGVRVRVLPGLSAVQAVAARAGAPIGGDFAVVSLSDRLKPWSVVERRLRALAEADLVVAIYNPASRSRSEQV
;
A
#
# COMPACT_ATOMS: atom_id res chain seq x y z
N MET A 1 -14.76 -2.42 5.75
CA MET A 1 -14.23 -1.39 4.83
C MET A 1 -15.32 -0.42 4.39
N GLU A 2 -16.43 -0.88 3.82
CA GLU A 2 -17.54 -0.01 3.37
C GLU A 2 -18.08 0.91 4.46
N ARG A 3 -18.29 0.39 5.67
CA ARG A 3 -18.72 1.22 6.82
C ARG A 3 -17.74 2.37 7.10
N ALA A 4 -16.43 2.10 7.12
CA ALA A 4 -15.43 3.13 7.37
C ALA A 4 -15.40 4.20 6.27
N LEU A 5 -15.58 3.82 5.01
CA LEU A 5 -15.68 4.77 3.90
C LEU A 5 -16.97 5.59 3.94
N GLY A 6 -18.05 5.04 4.55
CA GLY A 6 -19.29 5.75 4.77
C GLY A 6 -19.22 6.87 5.82
N GLU A 7 -18.23 6.81 6.71
CA GLU A 7 -18.08 7.69 7.87
C GLU A 7 -17.07 8.82 7.68
N VAL A 8 -16.30 8.84 6.57
CA VAL A 8 -15.24 9.83 6.35
C VAL A 8 -15.69 11.02 5.49
N ASP A 9 -15.07 12.16 5.69
CA ASP A 9 -15.33 13.38 4.95
C ASP A 9 -14.39 13.52 3.75
N HIS A 10 -13.18 12.90 3.85
CA HIS A 10 -12.16 12.94 2.83
C HIS A 10 -11.63 11.54 2.49
N VAL A 11 -11.40 11.31 1.19
CA VAL A 11 -10.68 10.13 0.67
C VAL A 11 -9.45 10.60 -0.08
N VAL A 12 -8.28 10.14 0.35
CA VAL A 12 -6.97 10.48 -0.23
C VAL A 12 -6.33 9.23 -0.81
N GLY A 13 -5.72 9.29 -1.99
CA GLY A 13 -5.09 8.10 -2.55
C GLY A 13 -4.58 8.27 -3.98
N TYR A 14 -4.01 7.18 -4.50
CA TYR A 14 -3.69 7.06 -5.91
C TYR A 14 -4.97 7.09 -6.75
N ALA A 15 -4.98 7.88 -7.83
CA ALA A 15 -6.18 8.17 -8.60
C ALA A 15 -7.04 6.94 -8.97
N PRO A 16 -6.47 5.81 -9.47
CA PRO A 16 -7.26 4.62 -9.78
C PRO A 16 -7.99 4.01 -8.57
N TYR A 17 -7.48 4.19 -7.34
CA TYR A 17 -8.13 3.68 -6.14
C TYR A 17 -9.19 4.65 -5.62
N VAL A 18 -8.90 5.95 -5.64
CA VAL A 18 -9.85 7.00 -5.25
C VAL A 18 -11.10 6.95 -6.13
N HIS A 19 -10.94 6.74 -7.44
CA HIS A 19 -12.05 6.66 -8.38
C HIS A 19 -12.98 5.45 -8.17
N ARG A 20 -12.52 4.41 -7.49
CA ARG A 20 -13.34 3.24 -7.12
C ARG A 20 -14.21 3.48 -5.89
N VAL A 21 -13.92 4.51 -5.10
CA VAL A 21 -14.77 4.86 -3.96
C VAL A 21 -16.03 5.54 -4.47
N PRO A 22 -17.23 5.06 -4.16
CA PRO A 22 -18.48 5.70 -4.60
C PRO A 22 -18.56 7.15 -4.15
N GLN A 23 -18.98 8.04 -5.06
CA GLN A 23 -19.23 9.44 -4.71
C GLN A 23 -20.51 9.56 -3.89
N ARG A 24 -20.50 10.41 -2.88
CA ARG A 24 -21.66 10.75 -2.06
C ARG A 24 -21.59 12.21 -1.61
N ALA A 25 -22.72 12.75 -1.16
CA ALA A 25 -22.77 14.08 -0.59
C ALA A 25 -21.84 14.19 0.64
N GLY A 26 -21.11 15.28 0.75
CA GLY A 26 -20.17 15.54 1.83
C GLY A 26 -18.82 14.79 1.72
N LEU A 27 -18.57 14.02 0.65
CA LEU A 27 -17.29 13.37 0.43
C LEU A 27 -16.42 14.16 -0.54
N THR A 28 -15.24 14.57 -0.09
CA THR A 28 -14.19 15.16 -0.92
C THR A 28 -13.14 14.11 -1.31
N ARG A 29 -12.78 14.03 -2.59
CA ARG A 29 -11.79 13.10 -3.11
C ARG A 29 -10.51 13.82 -3.48
N HIS A 30 -9.39 13.35 -2.95
CA HIS A 30 -8.05 13.84 -3.23
C HIS A 30 -7.27 12.78 -3.99
N ALA A 31 -7.39 12.81 -5.31
CA ALA A 31 -6.69 11.88 -6.22
C ALA A 31 -5.35 12.46 -6.62
N SER A 32 -4.29 11.65 -6.56
CA SER A 32 -2.93 12.06 -6.96
C SER A 32 -2.25 10.99 -7.81
N GLY A 33 -1.19 11.38 -8.52
CA GLY A 33 -0.38 10.49 -9.33
C GLY A 33 0.43 9.49 -8.51
N ASN A 34 1.20 8.66 -9.19
CA ASN A 34 2.14 7.75 -8.56
C ASN A 34 3.44 8.49 -8.17
N GLY A 35 4.14 8.01 -7.12
CA GLY A 35 5.45 8.52 -6.71
C GLY A 35 5.42 9.73 -5.77
N VAL A 36 4.25 10.04 -5.19
CA VAL A 36 4.05 11.12 -4.22
C VAL A 36 3.47 10.59 -2.90
N GLU A 37 3.93 9.40 -2.47
CA GLU A 37 3.36 8.69 -1.34
C GLU A 37 3.48 9.49 -0.03
N ILE A 38 4.63 10.12 0.23
CA ILE A 38 4.87 10.92 1.45
C ILE A 38 4.04 12.20 1.42
N ASP A 39 3.97 12.91 0.30
CA ASP A 39 3.17 14.14 0.18
C ASP A 39 1.68 13.83 0.37
N ARG A 40 1.23 12.71 -0.17
CA ARG A 40 -0.13 12.19 0.01
C ARG A 40 -0.42 11.85 1.46
N ALA A 41 0.53 11.23 2.16
CA ALA A 41 0.41 10.91 3.58
C ALA A 41 0.30 12.19 4.43
N ARG A 42 1.18 13.16 4.20
CA ARG A 42 1.14 14.46 4.88
C ARG A 42 -0.17 15.20 4.63
N ALA A 43 -0.61 15.28 3.38
CA ALA A 43 -1.90 15.92 3.06
C ALA A 43 -3.08 15.27 3.80
N ALA A 44 -3.08 13.95 3.95
CA ALA A 44 -4.11 13.24 4.72
C ALA A 44 -4.01 13.54 6.22
N LEU A 45 -2.80 13.60 6.77
CA LEU A 45 -2.56 13.92 8.18
C LEU A 45 -2.89 15.37 8.50
N ASP A 46 -2.63 16.31 7.59
CA ASP A 46 -3.01 17.73 7.75
C ASP A 46 -4.52 17.89 7.84
N LEU A 47 -5.29 17.21 7.00
CA LEU A 47 -6.75 17.17 7.09
C LEU A 47 -7.21 16.56 8.42
N ALA A 48 -6.61 15.44 8.83
CA ALA A 48 -6.98 14.82 10.11
C ALA A 48 -6.64 15.69 11.32
N ARG A 49 -5.51 16.41 11.29
CA ARG A 49 -5.12 17.37 12.33
C ARG A 49 -6.10 18.54 12.43
N SER A 50 -6.72 18.95 11.34
CA SER A 50 -7.78 19.98 11.34
C SER A 50 -9.15 19.47 11.81
N GLY A 51 -9.23 18.19 12.22
CA GLY A 51 -10.45 17.59 12.77
C GLY A 51 -11.31 16.82 11.76
N GLU A 52 -10.86 16.71 10.52
CA GLU A 52 -11.57 16.00 9.46
C GLU A 52 -11.40 14.48 9.59
N ARG A 53 -12.41 13.72 9.20
CA ARG A 53 -12.33 12.24 9.11
C ARG A 53 -11.81 11.84 7.75
N VAL A 54 -10.62 11.25 7.73
CA VAL A 54 -9.89 10.98 6.50
C VAL A 54 -9.66 9.49 6.31
N ALA A 55 -9.90 8.98 5.10
CA ALA A 55 -9.46 7.65 4.69
C ALA A 55 -8.36 7.76 3.63
N VAL A 56 -7.21 7.13 3.88
CA VAL A 56 -6.21 6.89 2.84
C VAL A 56 -6.46 5.54 2.23
N VAL A 57 -6.73 5.50 0.92
CA VAL A 57 -7.09 4.27 0.22
C VAL A 57 -5.92 3.68 -0.55
N SER A 58 -5.79 2.36 -0.43
CA SER A 58 -4.83 1.53 -1.16
C SER A 58 -5.53 0.41 -1.92
N GLY A 59 -4.86 -0.17 -2.92
CA GLY A 59 -5.28 -1.43 -3.54
C GLY A 59 -4.78 -2.61 -2.70
N GLY A 60 -5.66 -3.57 -2.42
CA GLY A 60 -5.31 -4.72 -1.59
C GLY A 60 -5.24 -4.40 -0.10
N ASP A 61 -4.21 -4.88 0.58
CA ASP A 61 -3.93 -4.55 1.98
C ASP A 61 -3.02 -3.31 2.05
N ALA A 62 -3.38 -2.35 2.90
CA ALA A 62 -2.63 -1.10 3.04
C ALA A 62 -1.23 -1.29 3.65
N GLY A 63 -1.01 -2.37 4.40
CA GLY A 63 0.28 -2.74 5.00
C GLY A 63 1.18 -3.59 4.08
N VAL A 64 0.65 -4.09 2.94
CA VAL A 64 1.43 -4.89 2.00
C VAL A 64 1.75 -4.07 0.75
N PHE A 65 2.89 -3.40 0.74
CA PHE A 65 3.32 -2.46 -0.31
C PHE A 65 2.31 -1.37 -0.62
N GLY A 66 1.50 -1.00 0.37
CA GLY A 66 0.47 0.02 0.31
C GLY A 66 0.84 1.29 1.07
N MET A 67 -0.14 2.15 1.32
CA MET A 67 0.06 3.47 1.90
C MET A 67 0.29 3.47 3.42
N ALA A 68 0.07 2.36 4.14
CA ALA A 68 0.14 2.37 5.60
C ALA A 68 1.53 2.78 6.11
N THR A 69 2.60 2.25 5.53
CA THR A 69 3.98 2.60 5.92
C THR A 69 4.24 4.10 5.76
N ALA A 70 3.91 4.67 4.61
CA ALA A 70 4.13 6.10 4.35
C ALA A 70 3.32 7.01 5.29
N VAL A 71 2.09 6.60 5.65
CA VAL A 71 1.27 7.34 6.60
C VAL A 71 1.82 7.25 8.01
N LEU A 72 2.23 6.06 8.45
CA LEU A 72 2.79 5.86 9.79
C LEU A 72 4.14 6.57 9.95
N GLU A 73 5.04 6.48 8.95
CA GLU A 73 6.31 7.22 8.94
C GLU A 73 6.08 8.74 8.98
N ALA A 74 5.15 9.27 8.18
CA ALA A 74 4.84 10.70 8.22
C ALA A 74 4.22 11.12 9.55
N ALA A 75 3.45 10.25 10.20
CA ALA A 75 2.82 10.52 11.49
C ALA A 75 3.81 10.53 12.69
N GLU A 76 5.07 10.10 12.50
CA GLU A 76 6.14 10.25 13.50
C GLU A 76 6.58 11.71 13.70
N ASP A 77 6.23 12.61 12.78
CA ASP A 77 6.51 14.04 12.93
C ASP A 77 5.66 14.59 14.09
N PRO A 78 6.29 15.29 15.08
CA PRO A 78 5.58 15.89 16.21
C PRO A 78 4.44 16.83 15.83
N ALA A 79 4.43 17.37 14.60
CA ALA A 79 3.33 18.17 14.08
C ALA A 79 1.99 17.41 14.03
N TYR A 80 2.03 16.09 14.05
CA TYR A 80 0.85 15.21 14.01
C TYR A 80 0.57 14.51 15.33
N ASP A 81 1.19 14.94 16.43
CA ASP A 81 0.88 14.44 17.76
C ASP A 81 -0.63 14.54 18.03
N GLY A 82 -1.23 13.44 18.50
CA GLY A 82 -2.66 13.34 18.73
C GLY A 82 -3.50 12.89 17.54
N VAL A 83 -2.97 12.86 16.31
CA VAL A 83 -3.66 12.25 15.16
C VAL A 83 -3.64 10.73 15.30
N ARG A 84 -4.82 10.13 15.43
CA ARG A 84 -4.94 8.67 15.54
C ARG A 84 -5.03 8.02 14.17
N VAL A 85 -4.02 7.21 13.82
CA VAL A 85 -4.00 6.41 12.61
C VAL A 85 -4.46 4.98 12.92
N ARG A 86 -5.39 4.46 12.13
CA ARG A 86 -5.86 3.08 12.21
C ARG A 86 -5.73 2.42 10.84
N VAL A 87 -4.96 1.35 10.74
CA VAL A 87 -4.87 0.53 9.54
C VAL A 87 -6.01 -0.49 9.54
N LEU A 88 -6.79 -0.50 8.47
CA LEU A 88 -7.81 -1.51 8.22
C LEU A 88 -7.24 -2.56 7.28
N PRO A 89 -7.15 -3.83 7.68
CA PRO A 89 -6.60 -4.88 6.83
C PRO A 89 -7.47 -5.13 5.61
N GLY A 90 -6.84 -5.56 4.54
CA GLY A 90 -7.48 -5.91 3.28
C GLY A 90 -6.94 -7.23 2.71
N LEU A 91 -7.52 -7.68 1.61
CA LEU A 91 -7.04 -8.84 0.89
C LEU A 91 -5.96 -8.42 -0.12
N SER A 92 -4.73 -8.81 0.14
CA SER A 92 -3.63 -8.52 -0.79
C SER A 92 -3.62 -9.47 -1.99
N ALA A 93 -2.94 -9.06 -3.06
CA ALA A 93 -2.82 -9.87 -4.28
C ALA A 93 -2.22 -11.25 -4.01
N VAL A 94 -1.32 -11.39 -3.03
CA VAL A 94 -0.74 -12.69 -2.68
C VAL A 94 -1.81 -13.70 -2.28
N GLN A 95 -2.76 -13.34 -1.43
CA GLN A 95 -3.84 -14.25 -1.04
C GLN A 95 -4.79 -14.56 -2.21
N ALA A 96 -5.13 -13.52 -3.00
CA ALA A 96 -6.03 -13.67 -4.13
C ALA A 96 -5.43 -14.58 -5.24
N VAL A 97 -4.14 -14.47 -5.50
CA VAL A 97 -3.43 -15.31 -6.47
C VAL A 97 -3.25 -16.71 -5.91
N ALA A 98 -2.84 -16.86 -4.66
CA ALA A 98 -2.64 -18.17 -4.01
C ALA A 98 -3.93 -19.01 -4.02
N ALA A 99 -5.08 -18.38 -3.77
CA ALA A 99 -6.37 -19.07 -3.81
C ALA A 99 -6.70 -19.67 -5.20
N ARG A 100 -6.14 -19.11 -6.28
CA ARG A 100 -6.31 -19.62 -7.65
C ARG A 100 -5.22 -20.60 -8.08
N ALA A 101 -4.07 -20.56 -7.40
CA ALA A 101 -2.89 -21.36 -7.73
C ALA A 101 -2.78 -22.64 -6.88
N GLY A 102 -3.83 -23.06 -6.21
CA GLY A 102 -3.83 -24.26 -5.35
C GLY A 102 -3.28 -24.02 -3.94
N ALA A 103 -3.41 -22.79 -3.44
CA ALA A 103 -3.01 -22.37 -2.09
C ALA A 103 -1.53 -22.66 -1.72
N PRO A 104 -0.54 -22.28 -2.57
CA PRO A 104 0.87 -22.58 -2.34
C PRO A 104 1.47 -21.91 -1.10
N ILE A 105 0.77 -20.94 -0.50
CA ILE A 105 1.18 -20.23 0.72
C ILE A 105 0.61 -20.86 2.00
N GLY A 106 0.23 -22.13 1.94
CA GLY A 106 -0.22 -22.89 3.12
C GLY A 106 0.91 -23.26 4.09
N GLY A 107 2.17 -23.18 3.65
CA GLY A 107 3.37 -23.28 4.47
C GLY A 107 4.10 -21.94 4.58
N ASP A 108 5.40 -22.00 4.88
CA ASP A 108 6.23 -20.80 4.95
C ASP A 108 6.39 -20.15 3.57
N PHE A 109 6.24 -18.84 3.53
CA PHE A 109 6.36 -18.08 2.30
C PHE A 109 6.92 -16.68 2.55
N ALA A 110 7.43 -16.08 1.49
CA ALA A 110 7.91 -14.71 1.50
C ALA A 110 7.21 -13.85 0.46
N VAL A 111 7.11 -12.55 0.74
CA VAL A 111 6.55 -11.55 -0.19
C VAL A 111 7.63 -10.54 -0.52
N VAL A 112 7.96 -10.39 -1.81
CA VAL A 112 9.02 -9.53 -2.29
C VAL A 112 8.51 -8.59 -3.38
N SER A 113 8.83 -7.30 -3.28
CA SER A 113 8.65 -6.38 -4.40
C SER A 113 9.94 -6.25 -5.19
N LEU A 114 9.87 -6.40 -6.50
CA LEU A 114 10.98 -6.15 -7.41
C LEU A 114 11.17 -4.66 -7.72
N SER A 115 10.40 -3.77 -7.12
CA SER A 115 10.60 -2.34 -7.29
C SER A 115 12.00 -1.93 -6.81
N ASP A 116 12.74 -1.27 -7.67
CA ASP A 116 14.08 -0.72 -7.45
C ASP A 116 14.06 0.78 -7.12
N ARG A 117 12.89 1.37 -6.95
CA ARG A 117 12.74 2.80 -6.63
C ARG A 117 13.26 3.19 -5.25
N LEU A 118 13.13 2.28 -4.28
CA LEU A 118 13.53 2.51 -2.88
C LEU A 118 14.75 1.69 -2.45
N LYS A 119 15.25 0.78 -3.32
CA LYS A 119 16.40 -0.08 -3.04
C LYS A 119 17.08 -0.48 -4.34
N PRO A 120 18.42 -0.60 -4.37
CA PRO A 120 19.14 -1.05 -5.56
C PRO A 120 18.80 -2.50 -5.92
N TRP A 121 18.89 -2.83 -7.21
CA TRP A 121 18.60 -4.16 -7.72
C TRP A 121 19.40 -5.28 -7.04
N SER A 122 20.67 -5.03 -6.71
CA SER A 122 21.53 -5.99 -6.00
C SER A 122 20.97 -6.44 -4.66
N VAL A 123 20.19 -5.60 -3.98
CA VAL A 123 19.48 -5.98 -2.75
C VAL A 123 18.29 -6.91 -3.06
N VAL A 124 17.57 -6.65 -4.13
CA VAL A 124 16.46 -7.51 -4.58
C VAL A 124 17.00 -8.89 -4.95
N GLU A 125 18.04 -8.95 -5.79
CA GLU A 125 18.69 -10.18 -6.22
C GLU A 125 19.18 -11.01 -5.03
N ARG A 126 19.93 -10.41 -4.10
CA ARG A 126 20.40 -11.08 -2.89
C ARG A 126 19.26 -11.70 -2.08
N ARG A 127 18.13 -10.97 -1.93
CA ARG A 127 16.93 -11.50 -1.24
C ARG A 127 16.33 -12.68 -1.96
N LEU A 128 16.16 -12.59 -3.28
CA LEU A 128 15.63 -13.71 -4.07
C LEU A 128 16.50 -14.96 -3.98
N ARG A 129 17.83 -14.82 -4.06
CA ARG A 129 18.76 -15.95 -3.89
C ARG A 129 18.61 -16.61 -2.51
N ALA A 130 18.61 -15.83 -1.45
CA ALA A 130 18.46 -16.34 -0.08
C ALA A 130 17.12 -17.06 0.13
N LEU A 131 16.03 -16.55 -0.47
CA LEU A 131 14.73 -17.21 -0.38
C LEU A 131 14.67 -18.51 -1.20
N ALA A 132 15.34 -18.56 -2.35
CA ALA A 132 15.46 -19.78 -3.14
C ALA A 132 16.32 -20.84 -2.43
N GLU A 133 17.42 -20.45 -1.79
CA GLU A 133 18.26 -21.34 -0.97
C GLU A 133 17.49 -21.90 0.23
N ALA A 134 16.55 -21.11 0.79
CA ALA A 134 15.70 -21.55 1.89
C ALA A 134 14.47 -22.37 1.44
N ASP A 135 14.32 -22.65 0.16
CA ASP A 135 13.19 -23.39 -0.44
C ASP A 135 11.82 -22.81 -0.09
N LEU A 136 11.72 -21.48 -0.01
CA LEU A 136 10.47 -20.78 0.33
C LEU A 136 9.63 -20.51 -0.92
N VAL A 137 8.32 -20.60 -0.78
CA VAL A 137 7.38 -20.06 -1.77
C VAL A 137 7.49 -18.54 -1.79
N VAL A 138 7.69 -17.94 -2.96
CA VAL A 138 7.89 -16.50 -3.10
C VAL A 138 6.76 -15.85 -3.90
N ALA A 139 6.05 -14.94 -3.27
CA ALA A 139 5.10 -14.07 -3.95
C ALA A 139 5.79 -12.79 -4.41
N ILE A 140 5.79 -12.54 -5.72
CA ILE A 140 6.49 -11.44 -6.35
C ILE A 140 5.52 -10.31 -6.71
N TYR A 141 5.80 -9.11 -6.21
CA TYR A 141 5.09 -7.88 -6.56
C TYR A 141 5.93 -7.01 -7.50
N ASN A 142 5.26 -6.24 -8.34
CA ASN A 142 5.89 -5.37 -9.34
C ASN A 142 6.90 -6.13 -10.22
N PRO A 143 6.51 -7.27 -10.83
CA PRO A 143 7.43 -8.13 -11.58
C PRO A 143 8.01 -7.40 -12.80
N ALA A 144 7.24 -6.53 -13.44
CA ALA A 144 7.67 -5.80 -14.63
C ALA A 144 7.53 -4.29 -14.45
N SER A 145 8.45 -3.54 -15.05
CA SER A 145 8.35 -2.09 -15.21
C SER A 145 9.06 -1.68 -16.52
N ARG A 146 8.82 -0.45 -16.98
CA ARG A 146 9.50 0.06 -18.17
C ARG A 146 11.03 0.11 -18.03
N SER A 147 11.53 0.27 -16.81
CA SER A 147 12.96 0.29 -16.49
C SER A 147 13.55 -1.08 -16.18
N ARG A 148 12.76 -2.15 -16.18
CA ARG A 148 13.15 -3.52 -15.80
C ARG A 148 12.49 -4.54 -16.72
N SER A 149 12.73 -4.42 -18.03
CA SER A 149 12.20 -5.35 -19.04
C SER A 149 13.00 -6.66 -19.14
N GLU A 150 14.25 -6.68 -18.63
CA GLU A 150 15.19 -7.79 -18.79
C GLU A 150 15.41 -8.61 -17.50
N GLN A 151 14.86 -8.18 -16.35
CA GLN A 151 15.07 -8.86 -15.07
C GLN A 151 13.98 -9.89 -14.72
N VAL A 152 12.99 -10.07 -15.58
CA VAL A 152 11.88 -11.03 -15.38
C VAL A 152 11.60 -11.79 -16.66
#